data_c4d71a9fd6253221796fb4c8c734287c
#
_entry.id   c4d71a9fd6253221796fb4c8c734287c
#
_cell.length_a   1.000
_cell.length_b   1.000
_cell.length_c   1.000
_cell.angle_alpha   90.00
_cell.angle_beta   90.00
_cell.angle_gamma   90.00
#
_symmetry.space_group_name_H-M   'P 1'
#
loop_
_entity.id
_entity.type
_entity.pdbx_description
1 polymer ?
#
loop_
_entity_poly.entity_id
_entity_poly.type
_entity_poly.pdbx_seq_one_letter_code
_entity_poly.pdbx_strand_id
1 'polypeptide(L)'
;GLSSHNPKVAIKAVEEGATITLSNTAIAIRMGQVNDLAKQLNCEVIPADATSYEDLQEVFRRSQEVLGGKIDFVLHSIGMSPNVRKGRTYDDLDYGMLGKTLDISAISFHKMLQAAKKQDAIAEYGSVVALTYMAAQRTMFGYNDMADAKALLESIARSFGYIYGREHHVRINTISQSPTMTTAGSGVKGMDRLFDFANRMSPLGNASADECADYPRDRESQPLPPRRHKNHAPQRCPCPPMLP
;
A
#
# COMPACT_ATOMS: atom_id res chain seq x y z
N GLY A 1 8.81 -1.59 8.79
CA GLY A 1 9.21 -0.50 9.70
C GLY A 1 8.25 0.66 9.59
N LEU A 2 7.96 1.34 10.70
CA LEU A 2 7.14 2.55 10.65
C LEU A 2 7.87 3.60 9.81
N SER A 3 7.30 3.93 8.64
CA SER A 3 7.65 5.18 7.96
C SER A 3 6.93 6.33 8.65
N SER A 4 7.40 7.55 8.52
CA SER A 4 6.75 8.72 9.12
C SER A 4 5.32 8.98 8.63
N HIS A 5 4.89 8.34 7.55
CA HIS A 5 3.54 8.45 6.99
C HIS A 5 2.53 7.53 7.67
N ASN A 6 2.91 6.28 7.94
CA ASN A 6 1.97 5.29 8.50
C ASN A 6 1.40 5.72 9.86
N PRO A 7 2.22 6.23 10.80
CA PRO A 7 1.69 6.79 12.05
C PRO A 7 0.70 7.93 11.81
N LYS A 8 0.99 8.83 10.88
CA LYS A 8 0.12 9.97 10.56
C LYS A 8 -1.23 9.56 10.01
N VAL A 9 -1.27 8.58 9.08
CA VAL A 9 -2.54 8.02 8.57
C VAL A 9 -3.34 7.39 9.70
N ALA A 10 -2.69 6.60 10.57
CA ALA A 10 -3.36 5.95 11.70
C ALA A 10 -3.93 6.98 12.70
N ILE A 11 -3.17 8.02 13.04
CA ILE A 11 -3.62 9.11 13.92
C ILE A 11 -4.84 9.80 13.32
N LYS A 12 -4.75 10.21 12.06
CA LYS A 12 -5.86 10.90 11.38
C LYS A 12 -7.11 10.04 11.26
N ALA A 13 -6.98 8.75 10.98
CA ALA A 13 -8.12 7.84 10.97
C ALA A 13 -8.84 7.79 12.33
N VAL A 14 -8.09 7.72 13.43
CA VAL A 14 -8.67 7.72 14.78
C VAL A 14 -9.28 9.08 15.14
N GLU A 15 -8.67 10.20 14.72
CA GLU A 15 -9.23 11.54 14.90
C GLU A 15 -10.59 11.70 14.19
N GLU A 16 -10.79 11.02 13.05
CA GLU A 16 -12.07 10.96 12.32
C GLU A 16 -13.05 9.90 12.90
N GLY A 17 -12.69 9.24 14.00
CA GLY A 17 -13.56 8.30 14.69
C GLY A 17 -13.42 6.84 14.25
N ALA A 18 -12.42 6.49 13.45
CA ALA A 18 -12.20 5.10 13.06
C ALA A 18 -11.62 4.26 14.21
N THR A 19 -12.09 3.03 14.34
CA THR A 19 -11.42 2.00 15.14
C THR A 19 -10.44 1.26 14.25
N ILE A 20 -9.21 1.06 14.71
CA ILE A 20 -8.14 0.50 13.89
C ILE A 20 -7.42 -0.65 14.57
N THR A 21 -6.77 -1.50 13.77
CA THR A 21 -5.72 -2.42 14.19
C THR A 21 -4.44 -2.09 13.44
N LEU A 22 -3.30 -2.33 14.07
CA LEU A 22 -1.98 -2.19 13.45
C LEU A 22 -1.33 -3.56 13.29
N SER A 23 -0.56 -3.73 12.23
CA SER A 23 0.22 -4.95 12.05
C SER A 23 1.67 -4.63 11.70
N ASN A 24 2.59 -5.42 12.25
CA ASN A 24 4.02 -5.34 11.94
C ASN A 24 4.71 -6.66 12.29
N THR A 25 5.96 -6.84 11.81
CA THR A 25 6.76 -8.00 12.16
C THR A 25 7.08 -8.02 13.67
N ALA A 26 7.22 -9.21 14.25
CA ALA A 26 7.58 -9.37 15.66
C ALA A 26 8.87 -8.62 16.05
N ILE A 27 9.83 -8.51 15.12
CA ILE A 27 11.07 -7.76 15.33
C ILE A 27 10.77 -6.25 15.46
N ALA A 28 9.96 -5.70 14.56
CA ALA A 28 9.60 -4.28 14.60
C ALA A 28 8.76 -3.93 15.84
N ILE A 29 7.92 -4.84 16.30
CA ILE A 29 7.14 -4.68 17.54
C ILE A 29 8.06 -4.61 18.76
N ARG A 30 9.10 -5.46 18.81
CA ARG A 30 10.10 -5.41 19.91
C ARG A 30 10.89 -4.10 19.95
N MET A 31 11.04 -3.40 18.83
CA MET A 31 11.69 -2.08 18.77
C MET A 31 10.87 -0.96 19.45
N GLY A 32 9.61 -1.21 19.79
CA GLY A 32 8.78 -0.36 20.63
C GLY A 32 7.95 0.70 19.92
N GLN A 33 8.40 1.26 18.82
CA GLN A 33 7.73 2.40 18.15
C GLN A 33 6.26 2.13 17.77
N VAL A 34 5.95 0.92 17.31
CA VAL A 34 4.56 0.57 16.98
C VAL A 34 3.71 0.39 18.23
N ASN A 35 4.30 -0.09 19.33
CA ASN A 35 3.60 -0.24 20.61
C ASN A 35 3.25 1.12 21.23
N ASP A 36 4.16 2.11 21.11
CA ASP A 36 3.90 3.46 21.60
C ASP A 36 2.76 4.11 20.82
N LEU A 37 2.76 3.95 19.49
CA LEU A 37 1.65 4.40 18.64
C LEU A 37 0.33 3.70 19.01
N ALA A 38 0.37 2.39 19.20
CA ALA A 38 -0.83 1.62 19.57
C ALA A 38 -1.42 2.05 20.92
N LYS A 39 -0.55 2.34 21.91
CA LYS A 39 -0.98 2.91 23.19
C LYS A 39 -1.63 4.28 23.02
N GLN A 40 -1.00 5.16 22.22
CA GLN A 40 -1.54 6.49 21.92
C GLN A 40 -2.93 6.41 21.27
N LEU A 41 -3.13 5.46 20.36
CA LEU A 41 -4.36 5.31 19.59
C LEU A 41 -5.36 4.33 20.22
N ASN A 42 -5.03 3.74 21.36
CA ASN A 42 -5.83 2.71 22.04
C ASN A 42 -6.26 1.58 21.10
N CYS A 43 -5.32 1.03 20.32
CA CYS A 43 -5.58 -0.02 19.34
C CYS A 43 -4.67 -1.24 19.53
N GLU A 44 -5.08 -2.37 18.97
CA GLU A 44 -4.31 -3.63 19.03
C GLU A 44 -3.24 -3.68 17.96
N VAL A 45 -2.07 -4.27 18.30
CA VAL A 45 -1.00 -4.61 17.37
C VAL A 45 -1.00 -6.12 17.14
N ILE A 46 -1.24 -6.53 15.92
CA ILE A 46 -1.25 -7.94 15.51
C ILE A 46 0.11 -8.26 14.86
N PRO A 47 0.91 -9.15 15.47
CA PRO A 47 2.18 -9.55 14.88
C PRO A 47 1.97 -10.32 13.57
N ALA A 48 2.64 -9.91 12.50
CA ALA A 48 2.61 -10.66 11.24
C ALA A 48 3.82 -10.36 10.35
N ASP A 49 4.30 -11.36 9.65
CA ASP A 49 5.17 -11.22 8.50
C ASP A 49 4.31 -11.17 7.22
N ALA A 50 4.35 -10.08 6.50
CA ALA A 50 3.57 -9.90 5.28
C ALA A 50 3.97 -10.87 4.14
N THR A 51 5.07 -11.58 4.27
CA THR A 51 5.47 -12.66 3.35
C THR A 51 4.87 -14.00 3.71
N SER A 52 4.34 -14.17 4.93
CA SER A 52 3.60 -15.36 5.39
C SER A 52 2.11 -15.21 5.08
N TYR A 53 1.57 -16.16 4.32
CA TYR A 53 0.15 -16.17 3.99
C TYR A 53 -0.71 -16.47 5.23
N GLU A 54 -0.23 -17.35 6.09
CA GLU A 54 -0.85 -17.75 7.35
C GLU A 54 -0.97 -16.56 8.31
N ASP A 55 0.12 -15.80 8.45
CA ASP A 55 0.11 -14.60 9.30
C ASP A 55 -0.91 -13.56 8.78
N LEU A 56 -0.98 -13.40 7.45
CA LEU A 56 -1.97 -12.48 6.85
C LEU A 56 -3.40 -12.94 7.07
N GLN A 57 -3.66 -14.26 7.04
CA GLN A 57 -4.98 -14.79 7.41
C GLN A 57 -5.33 -14.48 8.86
N GLU A 58 -4.37 -14.65 9.77
CA GLU A 58 -4.56 -14.35 11.19
C GLU A 58 -4.80 -12.85 11.43
N VAL A 59 -4.08 -11.98 10.72
CA VAL A 59 -4.31 -10.53 10.76
C VAL A 59 -5.77 -10.18 10.46
N PHE A 60 -6.32 -10.72 9.38
CA PHE A 60 -7.72 -10.44 9.03
C PHE A 60 -8.70 -11.04 10.01
N ARG A 61 -8.50 -12.28 10.40
CA ARG A 61 -9.35 -12.95 11.40
C ARG A 61 -9.40 -12.15 12.71
N ARG A 62 -8.22 -11.79 13.23
CA ARG A 62 -8.13 -11.05 14.50
C ARG A 62 -8.64 -9.62 14.37
N SER A 63 -8.37 -8.94 13.24
CA SER A 63 -8.91 -7.60 13.01
C SER A 63 -10.43 -7.60 12.98
N GLN A 64 -11.08 -8.56 12.32
CA GLN A 64 -12.53 -8.67 12.31
C GLN A 64 -13.11 -8.89 13.73
N GLU A 65 -12.45 -9.67 14.57
CA GLU A 65 -12.85 -9.86 15.97
C GLU A 65 -12.75 -8.55 16.77
N VAL A 66 -11.60 -7.87 16.67
CA VAL A 66 -11.33 -6.61 17.41
C VAL A 66 -12.25 -5.49 16.96
N LEU A 67 -12.47 -5.37 15.65
CA LEU A 67 -13.31 -4.32 15.06
C LEU A 67 -14.81 -4.65 15.12
N GLY A 68 -15.17 -5.89 15.45
CA GLY A 68 -16.56 -6.33 15.58
C GLY A 68 -17.27 -6.55 14.24
N GLY A 69 -16.53 -6.69 13.12
CA GLY A 69 -17.13 -6.87 11.82
C GLY A 69 -16.13 -6.81 10.67
N LYS A 70 -16.66 -6.61 9.45
CA LYS A 70 -15.84 -6.43 8.26
C LYS A 70 -15.07 -5.09 8.29
N ILE A 71 -13.99 -5.05 7.55
CA ILE A 71 -13.03 -3.95 7.52
C ILE A 71 -13.38 -3.00 6.38
N ASP A 72 -13.60 -1.74 6.67
CA ASP A 72 -13.93 -0.71 5.67
C ASP A 72 -12.70 -0.19 4.92
N PHE A 73 -11.54 -0.16 5.59
CA PHE A 73 -10.31 0.39 5.02
C PHE A 73 -9.07 -0.45 5.34
N VAL A 74 -8.25 -0.69 4.32
CA VAL A 74 -6.96 -1.37 4.46
C VAL A 74 -5.85 -0.55 3.82
N LEU A 75 -4.78 -0.27 4.56
CA LEU A 75 -3.57 0.37 4.06
C LEU A 75 -2.41 -0.63 3.97
N HIS A 76 -1.92 -0.88 2.76
CA HIS A 76 -0.67 -1.59 2.53
C HIS A 76 0.47 -0.60 2.29
N SER A 77 1.31 -0.42 3.29
CA SER A 77 2.46 0.48 3.25
C SER A 77 3.75 -0.26 3.59
N ILE A 78 4.07 -1.26 2.77
CA ILE A 78 5.21 -2.15 2.95
C ILE A 78 6.14 -2.02 1.76
N GLY A 79 7.45 -2.00 2.02
CA GLY A 79 8.45 -2.00 0.98
C GLY A 79 9.86 -2.08 1.54
N MET A 80 10.66 -2.93 0.94
CA MET A 80 12.07 -3.09 1.28
C MET A 80 12.83 -3.72 0.12
N SER A 81 13.99 -3.17 -0.21
CA SER A 81 14.94 -3.79 -1.12
C SER A 81 16.30 -3.96 -0.44
N PRO A 82 16.77 -5.20 -0.29
CA PRO A 82 18.13 -5.45 0.16
C PRO A 82 19.18 -4.98 -0.86
N ASN A 83 18.90 -5.04 -2.17
CA ASN A 83 19.81 -4.54 -3.21
C ASN A 83 20.06 -3.04 -3.07
N VAL A 84 18.99 -2.25 -2.95
CA VAL A 84 19.09 -0.79 -2.73
C VAL A 84 19.85 -0.47 -1.45
N ARG A 85 19.56 -1.16 -0.36
CA ARG A 85 20.25 -0.97 0.93
C ARG A 85 21.74 -1.27 0.88
N LYS A 86 22.15 -2.23 0.04
CA LYS A 86 23.55 -2.57 -0.19
C LYS A 86 24.24 -1.70 -1.26
N GLY A 87 23.51 -0.74 -1.84
CA GLY A 87 24.03 0.19 -2.84
C GLY A 87 24.39 -0.48 -4.17
N ARG A 88 23.74 -1.62 -4.50
CA ARG A 88 23.91 -2.27 -5.80
C ARG A 88 23.30 -1.45 -6.91
N THR A 89 23.84 -1.56 -8.11
CA THR A 89 23.27 -0.96 -9.32
C THR A 89 22.25 -1.90 -9.96
N TYR A 90 21.41 -1.38 -10.84
CA TYR A 90 20.37 -2.17 -11.49
C TYR A 90 20.93 -3.28 -12.41
N ASP A 91 22.08 -3.05 -13.01
CA ASP A 91 22.82 -3.98 -13.87
C ASP A 91 23.72 -4.97 -13.10
N ASP A 92 23.78 -4.85 -11.77
CA ASP A 92 24.53 -5.76 -10.87
C ASP A 92 23.65 -6.19 -9.66
N LEU A 93 22.40 -6.57 -9.93
CA LEU A 93 21.50 -7.05 -8.88
C LEU A 93 21.87 -8.48 -8.44
N ASP A 94 21.73 -8.72 -7.14
CA ASP A 94 21.65 -10.07 -6.58
C ASP A 94 20.21 -10.58 -6.74
N TYR A 95 20.01 -11.66 -7.49
CA TYR A 95 18.68 -12.20 -7.78
C TYR A 95 17.98 -12.79 -6.56
N GLY A 96 18.72 -13.30 -5.58
CA GLY A 96 18.14 -13.74 -4.30
C GLY A 96 17.57 -12.58 -3.51
N MET A 97 18.24 -11.41 -3.57
CA MET A 97 17.74 -10.18 -2.98
C MET A 97 16.58 -9.59 -3.79
N LEU A 98 16.62 -9.68 -5.14
CA LEU A 98 15.51 -9.29 -6.00
C LEU A 98 14.24 -10.08 -5.65
N GLY A 99 14.35 -11.41 -5.50
CA GLY A 99 13.24 -12.25 -5.06
C GLY A 99 12.62 -11.76 -3.74
N LYS A 100 13.46 -11.42 -2.76
CA LYS A 100 13.00 -10.84 -1.48
C LYS A 100 12.35 -9.47 -1.64
N THR A 101 12.90 -8.62 -2.50
CA THR A 101 12.31 -7.30 -2.81
C THR A 101 10.90 -7.45 -3.36
N LEU A 102 10.71 -8.34 -4.34
CA LEU A 102 9.40 -8.60 -4.95
C LEU A 102 8.43 -9.22 -3.95
N ASP A 103 8.85 -10.21 -3.16
CA ASP A 103 7.98 -10.88 -2.19
C ASP A 103 7.50 -9.91 -1.10
N ILE A 104 8.41 -9.15 -0.50
CA ILE A 104 8.08 -8.20 0.58
C ILE A 104 7.27 -7.00 0.06
N SER A 105 7.64 -6.45 -1.11
CA SER A 105 7.14 -5.15 -1.53
C SER A 105 5.94 -5.21 -2.49
N ALA A 106 5.67 -6.35 -3.12
CA ALA A 106 4.59 -6.52 -4.09
C ALA A 106 3.77 -7.79 -3.86
N ILE A 107 4.40 -8.97 -3.77
CA ILE A 107 3.68 -10.23 -3.61
C ILE A 107 2.95 -10.28 -2.27
N SER A 108 3.48 -9.64 -1.23
CA SER A 108 2.77 -9.45 0.05
C SER A 108 1.41 -8.79 -0.12
N PHE A 109 1.30 -7.82 -1.03
CA PHE A 109 0.03 -7.17 -1.36
C PHE A 109 -0.95 -8.14 -2.03
N HIS A 110 -0.47 -8.98 -2.94
CA HIS A 110 -1.29 -10.04 -3.53
C HIS A 110 -1.79 -11.04 -2.48
N LYS A 111 -0.87 -11.54 -1.63
CA LYS A 111 -1.19 -12.46 -0.54
C LYS A 111 -2.24 -11.85 0.41
N MET A 112 -2.07 -10.58 0.76
CA MET A 112 -2.99 -9.83 1.62
C MET A 112 -4.40 -9.76 1.01
N LEU A 113 -4.52 -9.35 -0.26
CA LEU A 113 -5.81 -9.27 -0.94
C LEU A 113 -6.47 -10.64 -1.10
N GLN A 114 -5.68 -11.68 -1.36
CA GLN A 114 -6.20 -13.04 -1.45
C GLN A 114 -6.69 -13.57 -0.09
N ALA A 115 -5.94 -13.30 0.99
CA ALA A 115 -6.34 -13.68 2.34
C ALA A 115 -7.64 -12.98 2.76
N ALA A 116 -7.71 -11.67 2.53
CA ALA A 116 -8.91 -10.88 2.79
C ALA A 116 -10.14 -11.39 2.02
N LYS A 117 -9.95 -11.73 0.73
CA LYS A 117 -11.04 -12.27 -0.11
C LYS A 117 -11.55 -13.61 0.38
N LYS A 118 -10.66 -14.53 0.72
CA LYS A 118 -11.05 -15.86 1.22
C LYS A 118 -11.81 -15.82 2.54
N GLN A 119 -11.61 -14.80 3.35
CA GLN A 119 -12.28 -14.61 4.63
C GLN A 119 -13.48 -13.65 4.54
N ASP A 120 -13.79 -13.15 3.35
CA ASP A 120 -14.81 -12.10 3.16
C ASP A 120 -14.63 -10.93 4.15
N ALA A 121 -13.36 -10.52 4.34
CA ALA A 121 -12.97 -9.63 5.43
C ALA A 121 -13.23 -8.14 5.14
N ILE A 122 -13.34 -7.75 3.87
CA ILE A 122 -13.54 -6.35 3.49
C ILE A 122 -15.03 -6.08 3.29
N ALA A 123 -15.52 -4.98 3.87
CA ALA A 123 -16.89 -4.56 3.75
C ALA A 123 -17.27 -4.19 2.31
N GLU A 124 -18.54 -4.30 1.97
CA GLU A 124 -19.05 -3.78 0.70
C GLU A 124 -18.81 -2.27 0.64
N TYR A 125 -18.38 -1.76 -0.53
CA TYR A 125 -17.93 -0.38 -0.73
C TYR A 125 -16.64 0.00 0.02
N GLY A 126 -15.96 -0.95 0.64
CA GLY A 126 -14.68 -0.75 1.32
C GLY A 126 -13.58 -0.20 0.39
N SER A 127 -12.48 0.20 0.98
CA SER A 127 -11.34 0.79 0.27
C SER A 127 -10.03 0.12 0.67
N VAL A 128 -9.22 -0.20 -0.32
CA VAL A 128 -7.85 -0.67 -0.12
C VAL A 128 -6.89 0.28 -0.80
N VAL A 129 -5.89 0.71 -0.08
CA VAL A 129 -4.84 1.60 -0.59
C VAL A 129 -3.48 0.95 -0.44
N ALA A 130 -2.67 0.99 -1.50
CA ALA A 130 -1.27 0.59 -1.44
C ALA A 130 -0.35 1.74 -1.86
N LEU A 131 0.79 1.86 -1.19
CA LEU A 131 1.77 2.89 -1.53
C LEU A 131 2.67 2.41 -2.67
N THR A 132 2.57 3.09 -3.81
CA THR A 132 3.46 2.95 -4.97
C THR A 132 4.46 4.11 -5.03
N TYR A 133 5.13 4.24 -6.15
CA TYR A 133 6.01 5.36 -6.46
C TYR A 133 6.08 5.56 -7.98
N MET A 134 6.35 6.78 -8.41
CA MET A 134 6.47 7.10 -9.84
C MET A 134 7.50 6.24 -10.58
N ALA A 135 8.44 5.65 -9.88
CA ALA A 135 9.41 4.70 -10.41
C ALA A 135 8.78 3.42 -10.99
N ALA A 136 7.52 3.12 -10.68
CA ALA A 136 6.75 2.07 -11.35
C ALA A 136 6.53 2.33 -12.85
N GLN A 137 6.62 3.61 -13.28
CA GLN A 137 6.29 4.06 -14.63
C GLN A 137 7.41 4.89 -15.27
N ARG A 138 8.43 5.29 -14.49
CA ARG A 138 9.54 6.14 -14.92
C ARG A 138 10.86 5.61 -14.36
N THR A 139 11.94 5.79 -15.09
CA THR A 139 13.28 5.45 -14.59
C THR A 139 13.69 6.43 -13.49
N MET A 140 14.03 5.89 -12.32
CA MET A 140 14.54 6.65 -11.19
C MET A 140 15.88 6.07 -10.75
N PHE A 141 16.93 6.88 -10.83
CA PHE A 141 18.27 6.43 -10.44
C PHE A 141 18.34 6.04 -8.97
N GLY A 142 18.95 4.89 -8.68
CA GLY A 142 19.13 4.38 -7.33
C GLY A 142 17.89 3.73 -6.71
N TYR A 143 16.76 3.72 -7.40
CA TYR A 143 15.56 3.02 -6.92
C TYR A 143 15.55 1.53 -7.32
N ASN A 144 16.29 1.17 -8.34
CA ASN A 144 16.65 -0.19 -8.78
C ASN A 144 15.43 -1.15 -8.81
N ASP A 145 15.59 -2.34 -8.26
CA ASP A 145 14.56 -3.40 -8.18
C ASP A 145 13.30 -3.02 -7.37
N MET A 146 13.34 -1.95 -6.61
CA MET A 146 12.11 -1.39 -6.03
C MET A 146 11.17 -0.83 -7.10
N ALA A 147 11.69 -0.36 -8.25
CA ALA A 147 10.86 0.06 -9.38
C ALA A 147 10.06 -1.12 -9.94
N ASP A 148 10.70 -2.27 -10.11
CA ASP A 148 10.07 -3.52 -10.58
C ASP A 148 8.98 -3.97 -9.59
N ALA A 149 9.28 -3.92 -8.29
CA ALA A 149 8.31 -4.26 -7.26
C ALA A 149 7.11 -3.31 -7.28
N LYS A 150 7.31 -1.99 -7.48
CA LYS A 150 6.19 -1.03 -7.56
C LYS A 150 5.37 -1.21 -8.83
N ALA A 151 5.98 -1.54 -9.96
CA ALA A 151 5.28 -1.88 -11.19
C ALA A 151 4.40 -3.14 -11.02
N LEU A 152 4.94 -4.18 -10.39
CA LEU A 152 4.20 -5.39 -10.05
C LEU A 152 3.04 -5.10 -9.08
N LEU A 153 3.26 -4.29 -8.06
CA LEU A 153 2.22 -3.88 -7.10
C LEU A 153 1.05 -3.17 -7.81
N GLU A 154 1.32 -2.26 -8.75
CA GLU A 154 0.28 -1.58 -9.53
C GLU A 154 -0.49 -2.56 -10.43
N SER A 155 0.19 -3.55 -11.01
CA SER A 155 -0.46 -4.61 -11.79
C SER A 155 -1.40 -5.46 -10.93
N ILE A 156 -0.97 -5.84 -9.73
CA ILE A 156 -1.78 -6.55 -8.74
C ILE A 156 -3.02 -5.72 -8.35
N ALA A 157 -2.83 -4.41 -8.08
CA ALA A 157 -3.92 -3.51 -7.74
C ALA A 157 -5.00 -3.46 -8.84
N ARG A 158 -4.60 -3.38 -10.11
CA ARG A 158 -5.54 -3.39 -11.25
C ARG A 158 -6.34 -4.69 -11.33
N SER A 159 -5.68 -5.82 -11.18
CA SER A 159 -6.31 -7.15 -11.27
C SER A 159 -7.33 -7.37 -10.14
N PHE A 160 -6.93 -7.11 -8.91
CA PHE A 160 -7.84 -7.25 -7.77
C PHE A 160 -8.91 -6.14 -7.73
N GLY A 161 -8.60 -4.93 -8.20
CA GLY A 161 -9.58 -3.85 -8.34
C GLY A 161 -10.73 -4.24 -9.26
N TYR A 162 -10.45 -4.96 -10.34
CA TYR A 162 -11.48 -5.50 -11.21
C TYR A 162 -12.32 -6.58 -10.49
N ILE A 163 -11.67 -7.53 -9.81
CA ILE A 163 -12.36 -8.64 -9.12
C ILE A 163 -13.24 -8.10 -7.97
N TYR A 164 -12.64 -7.39 -7.04
CA TYR A 164 -13.33 -6.85 -5.88
C TYR A 164 -14.39 -5.80 -6.23
N GLY A 165 -14.10 -4.98 -7.24
CA GLY A 165 -15.04 -3.95 -7.69
C GLY A 165 -16.31 -4.53 -8.27
N ARG A 166 -16.23 -5.67 -8.95
CA ARG A 166 -17.41 -6.35 -9.50
C ARG A 166 -18.21 -7.12 -8.45
N GLU A 167 -17.53 -7.74 -7.50
CA GLU A 167 -18.17 -8.62 -6.54
C GLU A 167 -18.73 -7.87 -5.33
N HIS A 168 -17.99 -6.90 -4.83
CA HIS A 168 -18.29 -6.23 -3.54
C HIS A 168 -18.22 -4.70 -3.60
N HIS A 169 -18.08 -4.12 -4.78
CA HIS A 169 -17.92 -2.66 -4.97
C HIS A 169 -16.70 -2.07 -4.24
N VAL A 170 -15.74 -2.90 -3.82
CA VAL A 170 -14.52 -2.47 -3.13
C VAL A 170 -13.60 -1.73 -4.10
N ARG A 171 -13.06 -0.62 -3.65
CA ARG A 171 -12.10 0.19 -4.41
C ARG A 171 -10.69 -0.19 -4.01
N ILE A 172 -9.84 -0.51 -4.99
CA ILE A 172 -8.41 -0.75 -4.76
C ILE A 172 -7.61 0.28 -5.54
N ASN A 173 -6.86 1.10 -4.82
CA ASN A 173 -6.09 2.20 -5.38
C ASN A 173 -4.63 2.13 -4.96
N THR A 174 -3.77 2.72 -5.80
CA THR A 174 -2.37 2.97 -5.45
C THR A 174 -2.13 4.47 -5.34
N ILE A 175 -1.34 4.88 -4.35
CA ILE A 175 -0.94 6.27 -4.15
C ILE A 175 0.56 6.38 -4.40
N SER A 176 0.93 7.24 -5.36
CA SER A 176 2.31 7.63 -5.62
C SER A 176 2.60 8.93 -4.90
N GLN A 177 3.26 8.84 -3.76
CA GLN A 177 3.62 10.00 -2.94
C GLN A 177 4.93 10.63 -3.43
N SER A 178 5.10 11.93 -3.16
CA SER A 178 6.40 12.57 -3.27
C SER A 178 7.40 11.93 -2.31
N PRO A 179 8.72 11.99 -2.60
CA PRO A 179 9.72 11.59 -1.64
C PRO A 179 9.56 12.38 -0.35
N THR A 180 9.46 11.68 0.76
CA THR A 180 9.37 12.29 2.09
C THR A 180 10.48 11.72 2.94
N MET A 181 11.10 12.58 3.75
CA MET A 181 12.14 12.16 4.70
C MET A 181 11.53 11.23 5.76
N THR A 182 11.78 9.96 5.63
CA THR A 182 11.27 8.91 6.54
C THR A 182 12.42 8.12 7.12
N THR A 183 12.22 7.51 8.28
CA THR A 183 13.20 6.60 8.89
C THR A 183 13.60 5.45 7.93
N ALA A 184 12.68 4.97 7.11
CA ALA A 184 12.97 3.96 6.09
C ALA A 184 13.75 4.56 4.90
N GLY A 185 13.43 5.80 4.52
CA GLY A 185 14.10 6.52 3.43
C GLY A 185 15.50 6.98 3.77
N SER A 186 15.77 7.36 5.03
CA SER A 186 17.10 7.80 5.48
C SER A 186 18.19 6.74 5.34
N GLY A 187 17.80 5.44 5.24
CA GLY A 187 18.72 4.35 4.95
C GLY A 187 19.07 4.17 3.46
N VAL A 188 18.46 4.96 2.56
CA VAL A 188 18.71 4.88 1.11
C VAL A 188 19.78 5.91 0.73
N LYS A 189 20.92 5.44 0.24
CA LYS A 189 22.02 6.31 -0.21
C LYS A 189 21.53 7.21 -1.36
N GLY A 190 21.64 8.53 -1.19
CA GLY A 190 21.20 9.50 -2.19
C GLY A 190 19.75 9.97 -2.06
N MET A 191 19.04 9.61 -1.00
CA MET A 191 17.68 10.08 -0.74
C MET A 191 17.59 11.62 -0.66
N ASP A 192 18.59 12.28 -0.08
CA ASP A 192 18.64 13.75 -0.01
C ASP A 192 18.62 14.37 -1.41
N ARG A 193 19.41 13.81 -2.34
CA ARG A 193 19.43 14.28 -3.73
C ARG A 193 18.10 14.04 -4.45
N LEU A 194 17.46 12.91 -4.19
CA LEU A 194 16.15 12.59 -4.75
C LEU A 194 15.09 13.55 -4.20
N PHE A 195 15.12 13.82 -2.91
CA PHE A 195 14.23 14.77 -2.25
C PHE A 195 14.40 16.18 -2.84
N ASP A 196 15.63 16.68 -2.92
CA ASP A 196 15.93 17.98 -3.49
C ASP A 196 15.52 18.08 -4.96
N PHE A 197 15.80 17.04 -5.76
CA PHE A 197 15.38 16.99 -7.15
C PHE A 197 13.86 17.05 -7.29
N ALA A 198 13.13 16.23 -6.55
CA ALA A 198 11.68 16.20 -6.58
C ALA A 198 11.07 17.52 -6.13
N ASN A 199 11.65 18.14 -5.08
CA ASN A 199 11.20 19.44 -4.59
C ASN A 199 11.40 20.58 -5.61
N ARG A 200 12.48 20.54 -6.38
CA ARG A 200 12.71 21.53 -7.45
C ARG A 200 11.83 21.31 -8.68
N MET A 201 11.52 20.04 -8.98
CA MET A 201 10.71 19.68 -10.16
C MET A 201 9.21 19.82 -9.93
N SER A 202 8.76 19.78 -8.67
CA SER A 202 7.35 19.94 -8.32
C SER A 202 7.02 21.44 -8.22
N PRO A 203 6.04 21.94 -8.97
CA PRO A 203 5.61 23.34 -8.87
C PRO A 203 5.09 23.72 -7.48
N LEU A 204 4.60 22.75 -6.71
CA LEU A 204 4.05 22.94 -5.36
C LEU A 204 5.04 22.52 -4.26
N GLY A 205 6.27 22.09 -4.64
CA GLY A 205 7.20 21.46 -3.72
C GLY A 205 6.80 20.04 -3.35
N ASN A 206 7.52 19.44 -2.39
CA ASN A 206 7.17 18.11 -1.88
C ASN A 206 6.10 18.23 -0.79
N ALA A 207 5.13 17.32 -0.83
CA ALA A 207 4.13 17.21 0.21
C ALA A 207 4.76 16.81 1.55
N SER A 208 4.28 17.39 2.63
CA SER A 208 4.61 16.99 4.00
C SER A 208 4.04 15.61 4.34
N ALA A 209 4.48 15.02 5.44
CA ALA A 209 3.95 13.74 5.89
C ALA A 209 2.47 13.85 6.29
N ASP A 210 2.02 15.00 6.77
CA ASP A 210 0.63 15.26 7.12
C ASP A 210 -0.25 15.36 5.88
N GLU A 211 0.14 16.15 4.88
CA GLU A 211 -0.57 16.23 3.59
C GLU A 211 -0.63 14.88 2.89
N CYS A 212 0.43 14.08 2.95
CA CYS A 212 0.42 12.71 2.44
C CYS A 212 -0.56 11.81 3.19
N ALA A 213 -0.82 12.05 4.47
CA ALA A 213 -1.76 11.28 5.28
C ALA A 213 -3.22 11.68 5.04
N ASP A 214 -3.48 12.92 4.65
CA ASP A 214 -4.81 13.39 4.30
C ASP A 214 -5.33 12.79 2.99
N TYR A 215 -4.45 12.53 2.04
CA TYR A 215 -4.84 12.03 0.72
C TYR A 215 -5.57 10.67 0.72
N PRO A 216 -5.18 9.66 1.50
CA PRO A 216 -5.97 8.45 1.65
C PRO A 216 -7.39 8.72 2.15
N ARG A 217 -7.55 9.62 3.12
CA ARG A 217 -8.83 10.02 3.70
C ARG A 217 -9.77 10.61 2.65
N ASP A 218 -9.30 11.56 1.84
CA ASP A 218 -10.13 12.24 0.84
C ASP A 218 -10.67 11.27 -0.22
N ARG A 219 -9.92 10.20 -0.51
CA ARG A 219 -10.36 9.13 -1.42
C ARG A 219 -11.42 8.21 -0.81
N GLU A 220 -11.48 8.10 0.50
CA GLU A 220 -12.48 7.30 1.21
C GLU A 220 -13.82 8.03 1.30
N SER A 221 -13.79 9.32 1.58
CA SER A 221 -14.96 10.15 1.82
C SER A 221 -15.74 10.55 0.55
N GLN A 222 -15.17 10.33 -0.65
CA GLN A 222 -15.89 10.64 -1.88
C GLN A 222 -16.98 9.58 -2.12
N PRO A 223 -18.28 9.93 -2.01
CA PRO A 223 -19.35 9.04 -2.41
C PRO A 223 -19.16 8.69 -3.89
N LEU A 224 -19.35 7.42 -4.24
CA LEU A 224 -19.41 7.03 -5.64
C LEU A 224 -20.44 7.95 -6.33
N PRO A 225 -20.10 8.60 -7.46
CA PRO A 225 -21.08 9.37 -8.20
C PRO A 225 -22.27 8.48 -8.48
N PRO A 226 -23.52 8.98 -8.30
CA PRO A 226 -24.71 8.18 -8.57
C PRO A 226 -24.57 7.60 -9.97
N ARG A 227 -24.76 6.28 -10.09
CA ARG A 227 -24.74 5.62 -11.40
C ARG A 227 -25.76 6.37 -12.26
N ARG A 228 -25.29 7.14 -13.22
CA ARG A 228 -26.15 7.59 -14.30
C ARG A 228 -26.56 6.32 -15.05
N HIS A 229 -27.77 5.83 -14.78
CA HIS A 229 -28.46 4.94 -15.67
C HIS A 229 -28.66 5.68 -17.00
N LYS A 230 -27.61 5.72 -17.81
CA LYS A 230 -27.82 5.91 -19.23
C LYS A 230 -28.34 4.58 -19.74
N ASN A 231 -29.61 4.56 -20.07
CA ASN A 231 -30.20 3.54 -20.95
C ASN A 231 -29.52 3.68 -22.32
N HIS A 232 -28.31 3.18 -22.41
CA HIS A 232 -27.67 2.87 -23.66
C HIS A 232 -27.66 1.36 -23.79
N ALA A 233 -28.37 0.86 -24.78
CA ALA A 233 -28.23 -0.49 -25.27
C ALA A 233 -26.75 -0.81 -25.38
N PRO A 234 -26.34 -2.07 -25.06
CA PRO A 234 -24.94 -2.45 -25.08
C PRO A 234 -24.41 -2.28 -26.52
N GLN A 235 -23.64 -1.22 -26.74
CA GLN A 235 -22.79 -1.17 -27.92
C GLN A 235 -21.77 -2.30 -27.75
N ARG A 236 -21.92 -3.36 -28.54
CA ARG A 236 -20.94 -4.43 -28.68
C ARG A 236 -19.63 -3.77 -29.13
N CYS A 237 -18.66 -3.71 -28.25
CA CYS A 237 -17.28 -3.41 -28.63
C CYS A 237 -16.84 -4.56 -29.57
N PRO A 238 -16.45 -4.29 -30.83
CA PRO A 238 -15.90 -5.33 -31.67
C PRO A 238 -14.49 -5.65 -31.16
N CYS A 239 -14.39 -6.68 -30.32
CA CYS A 239 -13.08 -7.31 -30.09
C CYS A 239 -12.65 -7.99 -31.39
N PRO A 240 -11.44 -7.70 -31.92
CA PRO A 240 -10.89 -8.50 -33.02
C PRO A 240 -10.72 -9.95 -32.53
N PRO A 241 -10.93 -10.95 -33.40
CA PRO A 241 -10.74 -12.35 -33.04
C PRO A 241 -9.29 -12.57 -32.61
N MET A 242 -9.10 -13.21 -31.45
CA MET A 242 -7.80 -13.75 -31.08
C MET A 242 -7.40 -14.78 -32.15
N LEU A 243 -6.28 -14.56 -32.79
CA LEU A 243 -5.64 -15.53 -33.69
C LEU A 243 -5.24 -16.78 -32.90
N PRO A 244 -5.32 -17.97 -33.54
CA PRO A 244 -5.05 -19.26 -32.92
C PRO A 244 -3.61 -19.43 -32.45
#